data_af9bc4cd096d9ebbb21317939d81358f
#
_entry.id   af9bc4cd096d9ebbb21317939d81358f
#
_cell.length_a   1.000
_cell.length_b   1.000
_cell.length_c   1.000
_cell.angle_alpha   90.00
_cell.angle_beta   90.00
_cell.angle_gamma   90.00
#
_symmetry.space_group_name_H-M   'P 1'
#
loop_
_entity.id
_entity.type
_entity.pdbx_description
1 polymer ?
#
loop_
_entity_poly.entity_id
_entity_poly.type
_entity_poly.pdbx_seq_one_letter_code
_entity_poly.pdbx_strand_id
1 'polypeptide(L)'
;LVSQVGNKFRDIPEYQKIGDVIALDDEAAVKIPSALVMAVTNKGFIISDDQQSGAIFVEDTEKVAVGDKVCVWGTKSSDGAKLPIISCAEKSDDPNREGDKVEVLSSGATVTYPTPTDLTEQIDTYTSAERSYVTVTGFFNGSTVSVADDAKYSVSALDIPEEMGLAKLNGHNITVSGYYAGLAEPVHRIIVTTIVDKGAVETVYWTEDFEWLEPWAIAGDNKGKQAGQTVEKDDLDAYCPQLPTSIVDGVSTLQALEAKGYEFLRVWDPSKDEDECIYLQKNYLKFGKTAYQAGIVLSNIEGVPEGEKTTFSFDWCPMRQGSGKIDPVNLIVIVQNGSNQQQFEIPTHGWESGHKLEWIKAEIDLAGITIDKNTKITIKQTQWPAKTANRWFLDNIKITKAE
;
A
#
# COMPACT_ATOMS: atom_id res chain seq x y z
N LEU A 1 3.22 -69.12 0.99
CA LEU A 1 4.65 -68.77 0.84
C LEU A 1 4.96 -67.89 -0.35
N VAL A 2 4.01 -67.65 -1.24
CA VAL A 2 4.19 -66.79 -2.46
C VAL A 2 3.83 -65.34 -2.20
N SER A 3 3.08 -65.01 -1.17
CA SER A 3 2.63 -63.67 -0.88
C SER A 3 3.66 -62.75 -0.22
N GLN A 4 4.75 -63.29 0.31
CA GLN A 4 5.82 -62.48 0.96
C GLN A 4 6.96 -62.08 0.03
N VAL A 5 7.02 -62.64 -1.19
CA VAL A 5 8.07 -62.28 -2.16
C VAL A 5 7.67 -61.08 -3.05
N GLY A 6 6.38 -60.81 -3.14
CA GLY A 6 5.87 -59.77 -4.03
C GLY A 6 6.17 -58.31 -3.60
N ASN A 7 6.49 -58.06 -2.31
CA ASN A 7 6.76 -56.69 -1.84
C ASN A 7 8.26 -56.34 -1.78
N LYS A 8 9.15 -57.28 -2.11
CA LYS A 8 10.59 -57.07 -2.03
C LYS A 8 11.20 -56.31 -3.20
N PHE A 9 10.49 -56.26 -4.30
CA PHE A 9 10.92 -55.62 -5.55
C PHE A 9 9.69 -55.00 -6.22
N ARG A 10 9.18 -53.91 -5.63
CA ARG A 10 8.22 -53.08 -6.35
C ARG A 10 9.01 -52.38 -7.45
N ASP A 11 8.77 -52.73 -8.69
CA ASP A 11 9.30 -52.01 -9.83
C ASP A 11 8.54 -50.69 -9.89
N ILE A 12 9.08 -49.65 -9.25
CA ILE A 12 8.45 -48.33 -9.18
C ILE A 12 8.81 -47.57 -10.45
N PRO A 13 7.84 -47.23 -11.32
CA PRO A 13 8.11 -46.49 -12.54
C PRO A 13 8.79 -45.14 -12.25
N GLU A 14 9.85 -44.86 -13.02
CA GLU A 14 10.59 -43.60 -12.96
C GLU A 14 10.00 -42.59 -13.95
N TYR A 15 9.80 -41.34 -13.45
CA TYR A 15 9.28 -40.21 -14.23
C TYR A 15 10.27 -39.07 -14.21
N GLN A 16 10.64 -38.59 -15.40
CA GLN A 16 11.56 -37.44 -15.56
C GLN A 16 10.81 -36.12 -15.62
N LYS A 17 9.51 -36.14 -15.90
CA LYS A 17 8.66 -34.97 -16.00
C LYS A 17 7.56 -34.99 -14.97
N ILE A 18 7.39 -33.89 -14.26
CA ILE A 18 6.32 -33.74 -13.28
C ILE A 18 4.94 -33.77 -13.97
N GLY A 19 4.82 -33.20 -15.17
CA GLY A 19 3.57 -33.27 -15.94
C GLY A 19 3.09 -34.69 -16.20
N ASP A 20 4.00 -35.66 -16.43
CA ASP A 20 3.63 -37.05 -16.60
C ASP A 20 3.11 -37.69 -15.31
N VAL A 21 3.65 -37.30 -14.16
CA VAL A 21 3.16 -37.74 -12.84
C VAL A 21 1.78 -37.17 -12.53
N ILE A 22 1.56 -35.88 -12.84
CA ILE A 22 0.26 -35.22 -12.64
C ILE A 22 -0.85 -35.92 -13.40
N ALA A 23 -0.55 -36.45 -14.59
CA ALA A 23 -1.50 -37.12 -15.45
C ALA A 23 -1.87 -38.56 -14.98
N LEU A 24 -1.18 -39.11 -13.98
CA LEU A 24 -1.48 -40.43 -13.44
C LEU A 24 -2.76 -40.45 -12.62
N ASP A 25 -3.39 -41.60 -12.58
CA ASP A 25 -4.45 -41.85 -11.61
C ASP A 25 -3.90 -41.84 -10.16
N ASP A 26 -4.75 -41.59 -9.22
CA ASP A 26 -4.41 -41.72 -7.80
C ASP A 26 -4.06 -43.16 -7.47
N GLU A 27 -3.30 -43.40 -6.43
CA GLU A 27 -2.73 -44.69 -6.01
C GLU A 27 -1.56 -45.18 -6.87
N ALA A 28 -1.14 -44.47 -7.93
CA ALA A 28 0.02 -44.83 -8.71
C ALA A 28 1.31 -44.63 -7.91
N ALA A 29 2.15 -45.71 -7.87
CA ALA A 29 3.48 -45.60 -7.33
C ALA A 29 4.40 -44.82 -8.26
N VAL A 30 5.17 -43.90 -7.75
CA VAL A 30 6.02 -43.00 -8.54
C VAL A 30 7.42 -42.88 -7.96
N LYS A 31 8.41 -42.77 -8.82
CA LYS A 31 9.77 -42.35 -8.47
C LYS A 31 10.18 -41.22 -9.40
N ILE A 32 10.56 -40.09 -8.79
CA ILE A 32 11.12 -38.94 -9.51
C ILE A 32 12.59 -38.90 -9.15
N PRO A 33 13.49 -39.26 -10.11
CA PRO A 33 14.92 -39.42 -9.78
C PRO A 33 15.61 -38.09 -9.52
N SER A 34 15.11 -36.98 -10.06
CA SER A 34 15.62 -35.63 -9.76
C SER A 34 14.55 -34.60 -10.04
N ALA A 35 14.28 -33.75 -9.04
CA ALA A 35 13.44 -32.55 -9.17
C ALA A 35 13.98 -31.42 -8.29
N LEU A 36 13.63 -30.18 -8.63
CA LEU A 36 14.05 -29.00 -7.90
C LEU A 36 12.96 -28.60 -6.90
N VAL A 37 13.35 -28.35 -5.65
CA VAL A 37 12.45 -27.80 -4.63
C VAL A 37 12.21 -26.32 -4.93
N MET A 38 10.95 -25.98 -5.17
CA MET A 38 10.51 -24.64 -5.59
C MET A 38 9.92 -23.84 -4.43
N ALA A 39 9.28 -24.48 -3.47
CA ALA A 39 8.71 -23.86 -2.27
C ALA A 39 8.65 -24.88 -1.13
N VAL A 40 8.70 -24.40 0.11
CA VAL A 40 8.68 -25.24 1.31
C VAL A 40 7.57 -24.76 2.25
N THR A 41 6.88 -25.70 2.88
CA THR A 41 5.87 -25.46 3.92
C THR A 41 6.16 -26.35 5.14
N ASN A 42 5.42 -26.17 6.22
CA ASN A 42 5.52 -27.05 7.40
C ASN A 42 5.03 -28.51 7.15
N LYS A 43 4.32 -28.74 6.04
CA LYS A 43 3.69 -30.05 5.71
C LYS A 43 4.31 -30.75 4.52
N GLY A 44 5.23 -30.08 3.84
CA GLY A 44 5.85 -30.59 2.64
C GLY A 44 6.40 -29.48 1.77
N PHE A 45 6.58 -29.76 0.50
CA PHE A 45 7.24 -28.85 -0.43
C PHE A 45 6.77 -29.05 -1.87
N ILE A 46 6.90 -28.01 -2.68
CA ILE A 46 6.65 -28.06 -4.11
C ILE A 46 7.93 -28.46 -4.84
N ILE A 47 7.80 -29.39 -5.78
CA ILE A 47 8.87 -29.73 -6.72
C ILE A 47 8.43 -29.46 -8.16
N SER A 48 9.42 -29.16 -9.01
CA SER A 48 9.29 -29.08 -10.47
C SER A 48 10.49 -29.73 -11.15
N ASP A 49 10.31 -30.18 -12.39
CA ASP A 49 11.42 -30.69 -13.22
C ASP A 49 12.16 -29.55 -13.93
N ASP A 50 13.33 -29.85 -14.49
CA ASP A 50 14.18 -28.86 -15.17
C ASP A 50 13.50 -28.24 -16.43
N GLN A 51 12.43 -28.83 -16.95
CA GLN A 51 11.65 -28.32 -18.08
C GLN A 51 10.44 -27.53 -17.64
N GLN A 52 10.19 -27.46 -16.31
CA GLN A 52 8.99 -26.83 -15.71
C GLN A 52 7.68 -27.37 -16.34
N SER A 53 7.64 -28.70 -16.62
CA SER A 53 6.47 -29.33 -17.22
C SER A 53 5.23 -29.33 -16.30
N GLY A 54 5.42 -29.02 -15.02
CA GLY A 54 4.40 -28.91 -13.99
C GLY A 54 5.02 -28.70 -12.62
N ALA A 55 4.16 -28.52 -11.62
CA ALA A 55 4.53 -28.46 -10.21
C ALA A 55 3.62 -29.41 -9.41
N ILE A 56 4.18 -30.13 -8.45
CA ILE A 56 3.45 -31.04 -7.58
C ILE A 56 3.89 -30.85 -6.13
N PHE A 57 2.96 -31.00 -5.20
CA PHE A 57 3.27 -30.94 -3.79
C PHE A 57 3.66 -32.33 -3.27
N VAL A 58 4.78 -32.42 -2.58
CA VAL A 58 5.23 -33.61 -1.88
C VAL A 58 4.85 -33.48 -0.42
N GLU A 59 4.00 -34.36 0.06
CA GLU A 59 3.59 -34.42 1.47
C GLU A 59 4.61 -35.28 2.22
N ASP A 60 5.59 -34.61 2.84
CA ASP A 60 6.67 -35.22 3.62
C ASP A 60 7.19 -34.22 4.68
N THR A 61 7.70 -34.75 5.78
CA THR A 61 8.33 -33.98 6.86
C THR A 61 9.85 -33.90 6.73
N GLU A 62 10.43 -34.43 5.67
CA GLU A 62 11.88 -34.33 5.43
C GLU A 62 12.30 -32.86 5.27
N LYS A 63 13.42 -32.53 5.89
CA LYS A 63 13.94 -31.14 5.85
C LYS A 63 14.63 -30.89 4.53
N VAL A 64 13.97 -30.12 3.68
CA VAL A 64 14.50 -29.62 2.42
C VAL A 64 14.49 -28.10 2.41
N ALA A 65 15.28 -27.50 1.53
CA ALA A 65 15.32 -26.08 1.29
C ALA A 65 14.99 -25.74 -0.17
N VAL A 66 14.50 -24.53 -0.43
CA VAL A 66 14.33 -24.04 -1.81
C VAL A 66 15.68 -24.06 -2.50
N GLY A 67 15.73 -24.65 -3.71
CA GLY A 67 16.95 -24.87 -4.46
C GLY A 67 17.66 -26.21 -4.20
N ASP A 68 17.09 -27.06 -3.34
CA ASP A 68 17.56 -28.45 -3.25
C ASP A 68 17.10 -29.26 -4.45
N LYS A 69 17.97 -30.12 -4.97
CA LYS A 69 17.59 -31.19 -5.89
C LYS A 69 17.30 -32.44 -5.08
N VAL A 70 16.13 -33.03 -5.30
CA VAL A 70 15.65 -34.17 -4.53
C VAL A 70 15.26 -35.34 -5.44
N CYS A 71 15.47 -36.55 -4.93
CA CYS A 71 14.82 -37.75 -5.45
C CYS A 71 13.63 -38.05 -4.55
N VAL A 72 12.45 -38.32 -5.15
CA VAL A 72 11.21 -38.54 -4.40
C VAL A 72 10.62 -39.92 -4.83
N TRP A 73 10.31 -40.73 -3.84
CA TRP A 73 9.56 -41.96 -3.98
C TRP A 73 8.30 -41.90 -3.13
N GLY A 74 7.15 -42.15 -3.75
CA GLY A 74 5.89 -42.09 -3.05
C GLY A 74 4.72 -42.58 -3.89
N THR A 75 3.54 -42.20 -3.48
CA THR A 75 2.29 -42.52 -4.13
C THR A 75 1.61 -41.26 -4.61
N LYS A 76 1.27 -41.19 -5.90
CA LYS A 76 0.47 -40.09 -6.45
C LYS A 76 -0.92 -40.13 -5.83
N SER A 77 -1.40 -38.99 -5.38
CA SER A 77 -2.70 -38.79 -4.77
C SER A 77 -3.25 -37.41 -5.08
N SER A 78 -4.39 -37.06 -4.51
CA SER A 78 -4.99 -35.73 -4.60
C SER A 78 -5.29 -35.19 -3.19
N ASP A 79 -5.05 -33.91 -2.97
CA ASP A 79 -5.37 -33.26 -1.70
C ASP A 79 -6.89 -32.95 -1.55
N GLY A 80 -7.27 -32.34 -0.43
CA GLY A 80 -8.67 -31.95 -0.17
C GLY A 80 -9.25 -30.94 -1.16
N ALA A 81 -8.41 -30.23 -1.92
CA ALA A 81 -8.80 -29.35 -3.01
C ALA A 81 -8.75 -30.03 -4.39
N LYS A 82 -8.53 -31.34 -4.42
CA LYS A 82 -8.36 -32.17 -5.62
C LYS A 82 -7.16 -31.78 -6.48
N LEU A 83 -6.16 -31.16 -5.89
CA LEU A 83 -4.89 -30.86 -6.55
C LEU A 83 -3.91 -32.03 -6.39
N PRO A 84 -3.06 -32.29 -7.39
CA PRO A 84 -2.14 -33.43 -7.36
C PRO A 84 -1.07 -33.27 -6.27
N ILE A 85 -0.82 -34.38 -5.55
CA ILE A 85 0.24 -34.51 -4.55
C ILE A 85 0.99 -35.83 -4.74
N ILE A 86 2.17 -35.93 -4.14
CA ILE A 86 2.85 -37.18 -3.87
C ILE A 86 2.84 -37.37 -2.34
N SER A 87 2.22 -38.44 -1.88
CA SER A 87 2.26 -38.83 -0.46
C SER A 87 3.46 -39.75 -0.24
N CYS A 88 4.26 -39.44 0.78
CA CYS A 88 5.38 -40.25 1.24
C CYS A 88 5.08 -40.85 2.62
N ALA A 89 3.88 -41.35 2.81
CA ALA A 89 3.38 -41.85 4.10
C ALA A 89 3.87 -43.27 4.45
N GLU A 90 4.17 -44.10 3.43
CA GLU A 90 4.57 -45.50 3.61
C GLU A 90 6.10 -45.63 3.77
N LYS A 91 6.68 -44.96 4.75
CA LYS A 91 8.11 -45.10 5.06
C LYS A 91 8.43 -46.46 5.68
N SER A 92 9.62 -46.98 5.40
CA SER A 92 10.05 -48.25 5.93
C SER A 92 11.42 -48.12 6.61
N ASP A 93 11.52 -48.55 7.83
CA ASP A 93 12.79 -48.69 8.56
C ASP A 93 13.46 -50.02 8.32
N ASP A 94 12.83 -50.94 7.59
CA ASP A 94 13.40 -52.23 7.22
C ASP A 94 14.38 -52.06 6.06
N PRO A 95 15.69 -52.34 6.22
CA PRO A 95 16.67 -52.16 5.16
C PRO A 95 16.44 -53.10 3.96
N ASN A 96 15.56 -54.10 4.08
CA ASN A 96 15.19 -55.01 3.02
C ASN A 96 13.85 -54.66 2.36
N ARG A 97 13.19 -53.58 2.78
CA ARG A 97 11.93 -53.09 2.22
C ARG A 97 12.10 -51.65 1.76
N GLU A 98 11.91 -51.42 0.46
CA GLU A 98 11.85 -50.08 -0.07
C GLU A 98 10.51 -49.43 0.37
N GLY A 99 10.61 -48.36 1.17
CA GLY A 99 9.49 -47.50 1.50
C GLY A 99 9.56 -46.17 0.76
N ASP A 100 8.54 -45.35 0.96
CA ASP A 100 8.52 -44.01 0.44
C ASP A 100 9.67 -43.21 1.06
N LYS A 101 10.30 -42.32 0.31
CA LYS A 101 11.40 -41.49 0.79
C LYS A 101 11.60 -40.23 -0.04
N VAL A 102 12.20 -39.25 0.60
CA VAL A 102 12.81 -38.07 -0.02
C VAL A 102 14.31 -38.13 0.24
N GLU A 103 15.12 -37.94 -0.77
CA GLU A 103 16.58 -37.91 -0.68
C GLU A 103 17.11 -36.61 -1.32
N VAL A 104 17.84 -35.81 -0.54
CA VAL A 104 18.49 -34.60 -1.04
C VAL A 104 19.75 -34.99 -1.81
N LEU A 105 19.78 -34.74 -3.10
CA LEU A 105 20.89 -35.07 -3.99
C LEU A 105 21.96 -33.97 -4.01
N SER A 106 21.53 -32.71 -3.98
CA SER A 106 22.40 -31.53 -3.90
C SER A 106 21.60 -30.32 -3.46
N SER A 107 22.27 -29.27 -2.96
CA SER A 107 21.65 -28.06 -2.45
C SER A 107 22.17 -26.80 -3.15
N GLY A 108 21.42 -25.71 -3.06
CA GLY A 108 21.83 -24.38 -3.49
C GLY A 108 21.72 -24.12 -5.00
N ALA A 109 20.88 -24.87 -5.71
CA ALA A 109 20.57 -24.54 -7.11
C ALA A 109 19.76 -23.25 -7.20
N THR A 110 20.01 -22.48 -8.25
CA THR A 110 19.20 -21.28 -8.55
C THR A 110 17.81 -21.70 -8.99
N VAL A 111 16.79 -21.14 -8.34
CA VAL A 111 15.39 -21.36 -8.71
C VAL A 111 14.91 -20.24 -9.61
N THR A 112 14.31 -20.63 -10.74
CA THR A 112 13.60 -19.70 -11.64
C THR A 112 12.13 -20.07 -11.64
N TYR A 113 11.27 -19.13 -11.28
CA TYR A 113 9.83 -19.37 -11.27
C TYR A 113 9.20 -19.13 -12.64
N PRO A 114 8.12 -19.82 -12.99
CA PRO A 114 7.33 -19.52 -14.19
C PRO A 114 6.78 -18.10 -14.15
N THR A 115 6.36 -17.57 -15.32
CA THR A 115 5.58 -16.34 -15.36
C THR A 115 4.26 -16.56 -14.63
N PRO A 116 3.92 -15.75 -13.62
CA PRO A 116 2.71 -15.96 -12.85
C PRO A 116 1.46 -15.55 -13.63
N THR A 117 0.36 -16.26 -13.41
CA THR A 117 -0.98 -15.78 -13.78
C THR A 117 -1.42 -14.78 -12.72
N ASP A 118 -1.77 -13.56 -13.13
CA ASP A 118 -2.28 -12.53 -12.20
C ASP A 118 -3.76 -12.79 -11.90
N LEU A 119 -4.05 -12.99 -10.62
CA LEU A 119 -5.41 -13.25 -10.12
C LEU A 119 -6.11 -11.97 -9.63
N THR A 120 -5.43 -10.83 -9.60
CA THR A 120 -5.97 -9.61 -8.98
C THR A 120 -7.34 -9.21 -9.53
N GLU A 121 -7.50 -9.26 -10.86
CA GLU A 121 -8.78 -8.91 -11.52
C GLU A 121 -9.74 -10.09 -11.72
N GLN A 122 -9.30 -11.31 -11.46
CA GLN A 122 -10.08 -12.54 -11.71
C GLN A 122 -10.24 -13.42 -10.48
N ILE A 123 -10.00 -12.87 -9.31
CA ILE A 123 -10.01 -13.60 -8.04
C ILE A 123 -11.33 -14.35 -7.81
N ASP A 124 -12.44 -13.74 -8.20
CA ASP A 124 -13.78 -14.27 -7.95
C ASP A 124 -14.20 -15.38 -8.93
N THR A 125 -13.45 -15.57 -10.00
CA THR A 125 -13.77 -16.54 -11.07
C THR A 125 -12.68 -17.56 -11.30
N TYR A 126 -11.51 -17.38 -10.69
CA TYR A 126 -10.37 -18.26 -10.91
C TYR A 126 -10.62 -19.66 -10.36
N THR A 127 -10.31 -20.65 -11.17
CA THR A 127 -10.26 -22.06 -10.78
C THR A 127 -9.08 -22.73 -11.48
N SER A 128 -8.44 -23.69 -10.81
CA SER A 128 -7.39 -24.51 -11.40
C SER A 128 -7.43 -25.92 -10.81
N ALA A 129 -7.20 -26.92 -11.66
CA ALA A 129 -6.98 -28.30 -11.26
C ALA A 129 -5.47 -28.62 -11.09
N GLU A 130 -4.61 -27.63 -11.27
CA GLU A 130 -3.16 -27.75 -11.20
C GLU A 130 -2.59 -26.74 -10.21
N ARG A 131 -1.34 -26.98 -9.79
CA ARG A 131 -0.59 -26.04 -8.95
C ARG A 131 0.06 -24.95 -9.80
N SER A 132 -0.79 -24.18 -10.49
CA SER A 132 -0.36 -23.06 -11.33
C SER A 132 0.44 -22.04 -10.50
N TYR A 133 1.46 -21.45 -11.11
CA TYR A 133 2.17 -20.33 -10.48
C TYR A 133 1.36 -19.05 -10.68
N VAL A 134 0.99 -18.41 -9.60
CA VAL A 134 0.05 -17.27 -9.59
C VAL A 134 0.62 -16.09 -8.81
N THR A 135 0.08 -14.91 -9.07
CA THR A 135 0.36 -13.70 -8.31
C THR A 135 -0.93 -12.97 -7.97
N VAL A 136 -0.92 -12.25 -6.85
CA VAL A 136 -2.03 -11.40 -6.43
C VAL A 136 -1.50 -10.16 -5.74
N THR A 137 -2.11 -9.01 -6.02
CA THR A 137 -1.81 -7.75 -5.34
C THR A 137 -3.04 -7.28 -4.56
N GLY A 138 -2.87 -6.88 -3.32
CA GLY A 138 -3.97 -6.38 -2.50
C GLY A 138 -3.55 -6.00 -1.09
N PHE A 139 -4.54 -5.63 -0.29
CA PHE A 139 -4.39 -5.25 1.10
C PHE A 139 -4.26 -6.48 2.00
N PHE A 140 -3.19 -6.53 2.79
CA PHE A 140 -2.97 -7.61 3.77
C PHE A 140 -3.45 -7.17 5.16
N ASN A 141 -4.44 -7.86 5.69
CA ASN A 141 -5.06 -7.56 6.99
C ASN A 141 -4.47 -8.36 8.16
N GLY A 142 -3.27 -8.94 8.00
CA GLY A 142 -2.64 -9.83 8.97
C GLY A 142 -3.01 -11.31 8.83
N SER A 143 -4.01 -11.64 8.01
CA SER A 143 -4.48 -13.01 7.77
C SER A 143 -4.62 -13.32 6.27
N THR A 144 -5.27 -12.44 5.53
CA THR A 144 -5.56 -12.60 4.10
C THR A 144 -5.19 -11.35 3.30
N VAL A 145 -4.98 -11.53 2.00
CA VAL A 145 -4.83 -10.47 1.02
C VAL A 145 -6.16 -10.27 0.31
N SER A 146 -6.74 -9.07 0.42
CA SER A 146 -7.97 -8.67 -0.26
C SER A 146 -7.66 -7.76 -1.44
N VAL A 147 -8.19 -8.06 -2.63
CA VAL A 147 -7.93 -7.28 -3.85
C VAL A 147 -8.84 -6.04 -3.95
N ALA A 148 -10.04 -6.12 -3.38
CA ALA A 148 -11.03 -5.05 -3.29
C ALA A 148 -11.99 -5.32 -2.12
N ASP A 149 -12.71 -4.29 -1.67
CA ASP A 149 -13.66 -4.38 -0.56
C ASP A 149 -14.90 -5.24 -0.90
N ASP A 150 -15.28 -5.30 -2.18
CA ASP A 150 -16.42 -6.05 -2.69
C ASP A 150 -16.03 -7.39 -3.32
N ALA A 151 -14.77 -7.79 -3.28
CA ALA A 151 -14.31 -9.08 -3.78
C ALA A 151 -14.92 -10.22 -2.96
N LYS A 152 -15.47 -11.21 -3.67
CA LYS A 152 -16.07 -12.41 -3.06
C LYS A 152 -15.03 -13.27 -2.35
N TYR A 153 -13.83 -13.34 -2.92
CA TYR A 153 -12.73 -14.16 -2.41
C TYR A 153 -11.53 -13.31 -2.03
N SER A 154 -10.81 -13.79 -1.03
CA SER A 154 -9.50 -13.29 -0.63
C SER A 154 -8.43 -14.37 -0.83
N VAL A 155 -7.18 -14.03 -0.56
CA VAL A 155 -6.05 -14.98 -0.66
C VAL A 155 -5.39 -15.18 0.69
N SER A 156 -5.15 -16.42 1.06
CA SER A 156 -4.36 -16.81 2.22
C SER A 156 -3.04 -17.44 1.76
N ALA A 157 -1.98 -17.03 2.42
CA ALA A 157 -0.68 -17.66 2.31
C ALA A 157 -0.59 -18.86 3.26
N LEU A 158 -0.26 -20.04 2.71
CA LEU A 158 -0.18 -21.28 3.50
C LEU A 158 1.21 -21.47 4.11
N ASP A 159 1.23 -21.76 5.42
CA ASP A 159 2.39 -22.28 6.17
C ASP A 159 3.70 -21.57 5.81
N ILE A 160 3.66 -20.22 5.69
CA ILE A 160 4.81 -19.41 5.28
C ILE A 160 5.90 -19.50 6.35
N PRO A 161 7.15 -19.71 5.96
CA PRO A 161 8.28 -19.57 6.85
C PRO A 161 8.33 -18.17 7.50
N GLU A 162 8.58 -18.11 8.80
CA GLU A 162 8.59 -16.85 9.57
C GLU A 162 9.60 -15.84 9.01
N GLU A 163 10.72 -16.33 8.47
CA GLU A 163 11.76 -15.53 7.84
C GLU A 163 11.29 -14.72 6.61
N MET A 164 10.19 -15.11 5.96
CA MET A 164 9.59 -14.31 4.87
C MET A 164 8.92 -13.03 5.38
N GLY A 165 8.72 -12.88 6.69
CA GLY A 165 8.34 -11.62 7.33
C GLY A 165 6.91 -11.14 7.05
N LEU A 166 6.01 -11.98 6.52
CA LEU A 166 4.64 -11.60 6.16
C LEU A 166 3.90 -10.94 7.33
N ALA A 167 4.07 -11.43 8.55
CA ALA A 167 3.39 -10.90 9.72
C ALA A 167 3.68 -9.42 10.00
N LYS A 168 4.85 -8.91 9.54
CA LYS A 168 5.24 -7.51 9.68
C LYS A 168 4.56 -6.58 8.68
N LEU A 169 3.89 -7.13 7.68
CA LEU A 169 3.25 -6.41 6.60
C LEU A 169 1.73 -6.22 6.82
N ASN A 170 1.26 -6.46 8.04
CA ASN A 170 -0.14 -6.17 8.37
C ASN A 170 -0.47 -4.69 8.15
N GLY A 171 -1.53 -4.42 7.41
CA GLY A 171 -1.90 -3.05 7.01
C GLY A 171 -1.22 -2.53 5.74
N HIS A 172 -0.44 -3.36 5.06
CA HIS A 172 0.23 -2.99 3.81
C HIS A 172 -0.52 -3.51 2.59
N ASN A 173 -0.38 -2.81 1.47
CA ASN A 173 -0.57 -3.41 0.16
C ASN A 173 0.65 -4.27 -0.14
N ILE A 174 0.42 -5.50 -0.55
CA ILE A 174 1.48 -6.44 -0.90
C ILE A 174 1.17 -7.16 -2.21
N THR A 175 2.21 -7.61 -2.89
CA THR A 175 2.09 -8.60 -3.96
C THR A 175 2.65 -9.91 -3.44
N VAL A 176 1.86 -10.97 -3.48
CA VAL A 176 2.29 -12.33 -3.19
C VAL A 176 2.31 -13.16 -4.48
N SER A 177 3.35 -13.95 -4.67
CA SER A 177 3.42 -14.91 -5.77
C SER A 177 3.78 -16.28 -5.23
N GLY A 178 3.25 -17.33 -5.87
CA GLY A 178 3.47 -18.69 -5.42
C GLY A 178 2.61 -19.70 -6.15
N TYR A 179 2.59 -20.92 -5.64
CA TYR A 179 1.85 -22.03 -6.24
C TYR A 179 0.44 -22.11 -5.66
N TYR A 180 -0.55 -22.18 -6.55
CA TYR A 180 -1.95 -22.33 -6.18
C TYR A 180 -2.17 -23.61 -5.37
N ALA A 181 -2.86 -23.50 -4.24
CA ALA A 181 -3.13 -24.58 -3.31
C ALA A 181 -4.64 -24.82 -3.09
N GLY A 182 -5.46 -24.33 -4.04
CA GLY A 182 -6.90 -24.58 -4.07
C GLY A 182 -7.73 -23.50 -3.39
N LEU A 183 -9.04 -23.64 -3.52
CA LEU A 183 -10.04 -22.80 -2.89
C LEU A 183 -10.61 -23.51 -1.67
N ALA A 184 -10.55 -22.86 -0.51
CA ALA A 184 -11.29 -23.19 0.69
C ALA A 184 -12.23 -22.02 0.97
N GLU A 185 -13.45 -22.06 0.42
CA GLU A 185 -14.38 -20.93 0.44
C GLU A 185 -14.47 -20.23 1.80
N PRO A 186 -14.33 -18.91 1.86
CA PRO A 186 -14.20 -17.95 0.74
C PRO A 186 -12.75 -17.57 0.41
N VAL A 187 -11.76 -18.45 0.57
CA VAL A 187 -10.33 -18.09 0.51
C VAL A 187 -9.60 -18.97 -0.49
N HIS A 188 -8.96 -18.35 -1.49
CA HIS A 188 -7.93 -18.99 -2.29
C HIS A 188 -6.65 -19.16 -1.47
N ARG A 189 -5.98 -20.28 -1.62
CA ARG A 189 -4.76 -20.60 -0.89
C ARG A 189 -3.57 -20.62 -1.84
N ILE A 190 -2.45 -20.04 -1.41
CA ILE A 190 -1.20 -19.99 -2.17
C ILE A 190 -0.05 -20.44 -1.28
N ILE A 191 0.80 -21.35 -1.80
CA ILE A 191 2.11 -21.64 -1.21
C ILE A 191 3.07 -20.57 -1.73
N VAL A 192 3.36 -19.58 -0.89
CA VAL A 192 4.06 -18.35 -1.29
C VAL A 192 5.55 -18.61 -1.50
N THR A 193 6.09 -18.04 -2.55
CA THR A 193 7.52 -18.04 -2.88
C THR A 193 8.16 -16.67 -2.80
N THR A 194 7.38 -15.61 -3.07
CA THR A 194 7.84 -14.22 -3.01
C THR A 194 6.77 -13.31 -2.45
N ILE A 195 7.22 -12.31 -1.68
CA ILE A 195 6.39 -11.23 -1.16
C ILE A 195 7.06 -9.92 -1.53
N VAL A 196 6.30 -9.00 -2.11
CA VAL A 196 6.75 -7.64 -2.41
C VAL A 196 5.88 -6.67 -1.62
N ASP A 197 6.49 -5.94 -0.71
CA ASP A 197 5.85 -4.86 0.03
C ASP A 197 5.63 -3.67 -0.91
N LYS A 198 4.38 -3.19 -0.98
CA LYS A 198 3.97 -2.00 -1.75
C LYS A 198 3.76 -0.78 -0.85
N GLY A 199 3.97 -0.94 0.45
CA GLY A 199 3.83 0.08 1.47
C GLY A 199 2.54 -0.02 2.28
N ALA A 200 2.56 0.61 3.46
CA ALA A 200 1.42 0.70 4.34
C ALA A 200 0.26 1.46 3.67
N VAL A 201 -0.96 1.00 3.91
CA VAL A 201 -2.17 1.69 3.45
C VAL A 201 -2.52 2.77 4.47
N GLU A 202 -2.45 4.03 4.02
CA GLU A 202 -2.81 5.17 4.83
C GLU A 202 -4.34 5.15 5.13
N THR A 203 -4.72 5.07 6.39
CA THR A 203 -6.12 5.24 6.78
C THR A 203 -6.40 6.73 6.95
N VAL A 204 -7.12 7.32 6.00
CA VAL A 204 -7.49 8.74 6.01
C VAL A 204 -8.85 8.90 6.68
N TYR A 205 -8.91 9.70 7.76
CA TYR A 205 -10.13 10.02 8.48
C TYR A 205 -10.77 11.32 7.99
N TRP A 206 -9.95 12.30 7.64
CA TRP A 206 -10.41 13.59 7.14
C TRP A 206 -9.41 14.17 6.15
N THR A 207 -9.91 14.84 5.11
CA THR A 207 -9.08 15.47 4.09
C THR A 207 -9.69 16.78 3.59
N GLU A 208 -8.82 17.74 3.21
CA GLU A 208 -9.15 18.90 2.42
C GLU A 208 -8.06 19.12 1.36
N ASP A 209 -8.43 18.94 0.10
CA ASP A 209 -7.56 19.06 -1.06
C ASP A 209 -7.91 20.25 -1.96
N PHE A 210 -8.91 21.04 -1.58
CA PHE A 210 -9.41 22.20 -2.30
C PHE A 210 -9.80 21.95 -3.77
N GLU A 211 -9.82 20.71 -4.26
CA GLU A 211 -10.17 20.37 -5.65
C GLU A 211 -11.57 20.88 -6.03
N TRP A 212 -12.50 20.93 -5.10
CA TRP A 212 -13.85 21.45 -5.29
C TRP A 212 -13.92 22.95 -5.60
N LEU A 213 -12.82 23.72 -5.37
CA LEU A 213 -12.72 25.14 -5.66
C LEU A 213 -12.36 25.45 -7.14
N GLU A 214 -12.10 24.44 -7.97
CA GLU A 214 -11.74 24.66 -9.38
C GLU A 214 -12.75 25.57 -10.13
N PRO A 215 -14.08 25.46 -9.95
CA PRO A 215 -15.03 26.37 -10.59
C PRO A 215 -14.79 27.85 -10.28
N TRP A 216 -14.42 28.16 -9.01
CA TRP A 216 -14.08 29.53 -8.59
C TRP A 216 -12.73 29.99 -9.16
N ALA A 217 -11.77 29.09 -9.29
CA ALA A 217 -10.48 29.39 -9.91
C ALA A 217 -10.66 29.74 -11.41
N ILE A 218 -11.55 29.04 -12.10
CA ILE A 218 -11.89 29.31 -13.50
C ILE A 218 -12.63 30.65 -13.65
N ALA A 219 -13.56 30.95 -12.73
CA ALA A 219 -14.36 32.19 -12.75
C ALA A 219 -13.54 33.43 -12.36
N GLY A 220 -12.41 33.24 -11.65
CA GLY A 220 -11.59 34.32 -11.14
C GLY A 220 -10.78 35.05 -12.22
N ASP A 221 -10.51 36.35 -11.98
CA ASP A 221 -9.63 37.16 -12.84
C ASP A 221 -8.16 36.91 -12.47
N ASN A 222 -7.53 35.98 -13.16
CA ASN A 222 -6.10 35.70 -13.08
C ASN A 222 -5.33 36.77 -13.87
N LYS A 223 -4.71 37.74 -13.19
CA LYS A 223 -3.84 38.72 -13.84
C LYS A 223 -2.80 38.03 -14.72
N GLY A 224 -2.84 38.36 -16.04
CA GLY A 224 -1.94 37.77 -17.03
C GLY A 224 -2.44 36.48 -17.70
N LYS A 225 -3.57 35.92 -17.26
CA LYS A 225 -4.31 34.87 -18.00
C LYS A 225 -5.70 35.36 -18.31
N GLN A 226 -6.24 34.96 -19.45
CA GLN A 226 -7.62 35.32 -19.80
C GLN A 226 -8.60 34.63 -18.83
N ALA A 227 -9.74 35.29 -18.59
CA ALA A 227 -10.83 34.66 -17.83
C ALA A 227 -11.20 33.31 -18.44
N GLY A 228 -11.35 32.28 -17.61
CA GLY A 228 -11.59 30.91 -18.03
C GLY A 228 -10.36 30.05 -18.30
N GLN A 229 -9.15 30.59 -18.17
CA GLN A 229 -7.92 29.80 -18.23
C GLN A 229 -7.54 29.32 -16.82
N THR A 230 -7.50 27.99 -16.64
CA THR A 230 -6.97 27.38 -15.40
C THR A 230 -5.46 27.58 -15.29
N VAL A 231 -5.00 27.84 -14.10
CA VAL A 231 -3.59 27.73 -13.71
C VAL A 231 -3.28 26.25 -13.50
N GLU A 232 -2.18 25.76 -14.03
CA GLU A 232 -1.75 24.40 -13.75
C GLU A 232 -1.46 24.23 -12.24
N LYS A 233 -1.83 23.09 -11.69
CA LYS A 233 -1.69 22.79 -10.25
C LYS A 233 -0.24 23.01 -9.75
N ASP A 234 0.73 22.70 -10.56
CA ASP A 234 2.16 22.77 -10.20
C ASP A 234 2.82 24.12 -10.51
N ASP A 235 2.06 25.10 -11.04
CA ASP A 235 2.58 26.43 -11.32
C ASP A 235 2.49 27.34 -10.09
N LEU A 236 3.35 27.09 -9.11
CA LEU A 236 3.43 27.83 -7.86
C LEU A 236 3.83 29.30 -8.01
N ASP A 237 4.28 29.73 -9.18
CA ASP A 237 4.63 31.13 -9.48
C ASP A 237 3.48 31.88 -10.19
N ALA A 238 2.41 31.20 -10.58
CA ALA A 238 1.33 31.84 -11.31
C ALA A 238 0.52 32.83 -10.46
N TYR A 239 -0.12 33.75 -11.14
CA TYR A 239 -0.97 34.76 -10.50
C TYR A 239 -2.31 34.14 -10.10
N CYS A 240 -2.75 34.41 -8.85
CA CYS A 240 -4.00 33.88 -8.32
C CYS A 240 -5.00 35.01 -8.06
N PRO A 241 -6.33 34.81 -8.30
CA PRO A 241 -7.36 35.72 -7.88
C PRO A 241 -7.50 35.77 -6.35
N GLN A 242 -7.90 36.88 -5.82
CA GLN A 242 -8.29 37.03 -4.43
C GLN A 242 -9.59 36.27 -4.13
N LEU A 243 -9.78 35.75 -2.94
CA LEU A 243 -10.97 34.97 -2.59
C LEU A 243 -12.29 35.71 -2.83
N PRO A 244 -12.42 37.01 -2.52
CA PRO A 244 -13.68 37.72 -2.73
C PRO A 244 -14.04 37.96 -4.19
N THR A 245 -13.09 37.84 -5.12
CA THR A 245 -13.29 38.22 -6.53
C THR A 245 -13.72 37.09 -7.44
N SER A 246 -13.54 35.86 -6.99
CA SER A 246 -13.98 34.64 -7.72
C SER A 246 -15.38 34.27 -7.27
N ILE A 247 -16.38 34.40 -8.16
CA ILE A 247 -17.80 34.18 -7.83
C ILE A 247 -18.39 33.10 -8.76
N VAL A 248 -19.01 32.10 -8.17
CA VAL A 248 -19.79 31.06 -8.85
C VAL A 248 -21.19 31.05 -8.25
N ASP A 249 -22.21 31.15 -9.07
CA ASP A 249 -23.62 31.18 -8.66
C ASP A 249 -23.94 32.20 -7.54
N GLY A 250 -23.25 33.34 -7.56
CA GLY A 250 -23.43 34.40 -6.58
C GLY A 250 -22.69 34.20 -5.26
N VAL A 251 -21.89 33.13 -5.13
CA VAL A 251 -21.10 32.80 -3.93
C VAL A 251 -19.62 33.03 -4.23
N SER A 252 -18.93 33.81 -3.41
CA SER A 252 -17.47 33.97 -3.51
C SER A 252 -16.72 32.75 -2.96
N THR A 253 -15.47 32.57 -3.38
CA THR A 253 -14.59 31.53 -2.81
C THR A 253 -14.51 31.66 -1.29
N LEU A 254 -14.40 32.88 -0.77
CA LEU A 254 -14.36 33.14 0.67
C LEU A 254 -15.64 32.61 1.35
N GLN A 255 -16.81 32.98 0.84
CA GLN A 255 -18.09 32.52 1.39
C GLN A 255 -18.25 31.00 1.32
N ALA A 256 -17.77 30.37 0.24
CA ALA A 256 -17.80 28.92 0.08
C ALA A 256 -16.93 28.20 1.13
N LEU A 257 -15.73 28.72 1.39
CA LEU A 257 -14.82 28.18 2.43
C LEU A 257 -15.38 28.41 3.86
N GLU A 258 -15.93 29.62 4.12
CA GLU A 258 -16.56 29.94 5.40
C GLU A 258 -17.80 29.04 5.66
N ALA A 259 -18.54 28.68 4.63
CA ALA A 259 -19.67 27.76 4.74
C ALA A 259 -19.25 26.33 5.13
N LYS A 260 -18.02 25.91 4.84
CA LYS A 260 -17.40 24.68 5.37
C LYS A 260 -16.94 24.82 6.82
N GLY A 261 -16.97 26.02 7.39
CA GLY A 261 -16.56 26.30 8.76
C GLY A 261 -15.12 26.80 8.89
N TYR A 262 -14.44 27.09 7.77
CA TYR A 262 -13.08 27.61 7.85
C TYR A 262 -13.07 29.09 8.20
N GLU A 263 -12.12 29.48 9.06
CA GLU A 263 -11.88 30.88 9.43
C GLU A 263 -10.50 31.30 8.92
N PHE A 264 -10.37 32.56 8.54
CA PHE A 264 -9.10 33.07 8.04
C PHE A 264 -8.52 34.08 8.98
N LEU A 265 -7.25 33.87 9.35
CA LEU A 265 -6.46 34.88 10.05
C LEU A 265 -5.83 35.76 8.98
N ARG A 266 -6.13 37.03 9.04
CA ARG A 266 -5.68 37.99 8.04
C ARG A 266 -5.11 39.21 8.76
N VAL A 267 -4.00 39.70 8.21
CA VAL A 267 -3.53 41.03 8.47
C VAL A 267 -2.75 41.31 9.74
N TRP A 268 -1.86 42.17 9.51
CA TRP A 268 -1.24 42.92 10.55
C TRP A 268 -1.81 44.36 10.68
N ASP A 269 -2.52 44.90 9.69
CA ASP A 269 -3.14 46.23 9.68
C ASP A 269 -4.67 46.14 9.59
N PRO A 270 -5.40 46.32 10.71
CA PRO A 270 -6.84 46.20 10.74
C PRO A 270 -7.60 47.30 9.99
N SER A 271 -6.92 48.35 9.51
CA SER A 271 -7.53 49.39 8.68
C SER A 271 -7.60 49.02 7.20
N LYS A 272 -7.03 47.85 6.82
CA LYS A 272 -7.02 47.37 5.44
C LYS A 272 -8.07 46.30 5.22
N ASP A 273 -8.44 46.13 3.99
CA ASP A 273 -9.27 45.00 3.59
C ASP A 273 -8.49 43.68 3.76
N GLU A 274 -8.91 42.91 4.74
CA GLU A 274 -8.24 41.67 5.13
C GLU A 274 -8.36 40.61 4.06
N ASP A 275 -9.39 40.63 3.22
CA ASP A 275 -9.65 39.63 2.19
C ASP A 275 -8.67 39.73 1.03
N GLU A 276 -7.98 40.84 0.89
CA GLU A 276 -6.97 41.05 -0.14
C GLU A 276 -5.67 40.30 0.07
N CYS A 277 -5.49 39.51 1.14
CA CYS A 277 -4.25 38.78 1.41
C CYS A 277 -4.36 37.26 1.28
N ILE A 278 -5.52 36.74 0.85
CA ILE A 278 -5.73 35.33 0.58
C ILE A 278 -6.19 35.13 -0.86
N TYR A 279 -5.65 34.14 -1.52
CA TYR A 279 -5.81 33.93 -2.94
C TYR A 279 -6.10 32.46 -3.24
N LEU A 280 -6.88 32.22 -4.29
CA LEU A 280 -7.12 30.91 -4.84
C LEU A 280 -6.26 30.71 -6.10
N GLN A 281 -5.50 29.62 -6.15
CA GLN A 281 -4.89 29.09 -7.37
C GLN A 281 -5.91 28.17 -8.08
N LYS A 282 -5.47 27.17 -8.83
CA LYS A 282 -6.41 26.22 -9.45
C LYS A 282 -7.27 25.51 -8.38
N ASN A 283 -6.60 24.93 -7.40
CA ASN A 283 -7.19 24.09 -6.35
C ASN A 283 -6.32 24.06 -5.08
N TYR A 284 -5.66 25.14 -4.76
CA TYR A 284 -4.92 25.35 -3.54
C TYR A 284 -4.91 26.83 -3.13
N LEU A 285 -4.58 27.12 -1.89
CA LEU A 285 -4.65 28.48 -1.37
C LEU A 285 -3.25 29.08 -1.26
N LYS A 286 -3.18 30.39 -1.52
CA LYS A 286 -2.02 31.23 -1.23
C LYS A 286 -2.35 32.21 -0.14
N PHE A 287 -1.47 32.32 0.86
CA PHE A 287 -1.59 33.19 2.01
C PHE A 287 -0.57 34.33 1.99
N GLY A 288 -1.05 35.53 2.29
CA GLY A 288 -0.22 36.71 2.46
C GLY A 288 0.09 37.49 1.19
N LYS A 289 0.46 38.74 1.37
CA LYS A 289 1.05 39.65 0.37
C LYS A 289 2.16 40.48 1.03
N THR A 290 2.80 41.36 0.31
CA THR A 290 3.84 42.24 0.87
C THR A 290 3.29 43.02 2.10
N ALA A 291 3.91 42.83 3.25
CA ALA A 291 3.54 43.43 4.54
C ALA A 291 2.20 42.97 5.16
N TYR A 292 1.58 41.90 4.61
CA TYR A 292 0.34 41.35 5.18
C TYR A 292 0.46 39.84 5.27
N GLN A 293 0.20 39.34 6.46
CA GLN A 293 0.21 37.90 6.70
C GLN A 293 -1.20 37.30 6.67
N ALA A 294 -1.31 36.04 6.34
CA ALA A 294 -2.54 35.30 6.42
C ALA A 294 -2.28 33.85 6.91
N GLY A 295 -3.31 33.28 7.52
CA GLY A 295 -3.36 31.91 7.97
C GLY A 295 -4.78 31.38 7.91
N ILE A 296 -4.97 30.12 8.26
CA ILE A 296 -6.25 29.43 8.22
C ILE A 296 -6.53 28.76 9.56
N VAL A 297 -7.81 28.70 9.93
CA VAL A 297 -8.33 27.85 11.01
C VAL A 297 -9.28 26.85 10.38
N LEU A 298 -8.91 25.59 10.43
CA LEU A 298 -9.73 24.47 10.02
C LEU A 298 -10.63 24.06 11.18
N SER A 299 -11.89 23.78 10.89
CA SER A 299 -12.88 23.32 11.89
C SER A 299 -13.83 22.33 11.23
N ASN A 300 -14.82 21.83 11.97
CA ASN A 300 -15.75 20.80 11.51
C ASN A 300 -15.05 19.53 11.04
N ILE A 301 -14.02 19.10 11.79
CA ILE A 301 -13.26 17.90 11.51
C ILE A 301 -14.06 16.71 12.04
N GLU A 302 -14.59 15.90 11.13
CA GLU A 302 -15.44 14.74 11.41
C GLU A 302 -14.79 13.45 10.89
N GLY A 303 -15.26 12.30 11.39
CA GLY A 303 -14.83 10.97 10.88
C GLY A 303 -13.66 10.35 11.65
N VAL A 304 -13.03 11.07 12.57
CA VAL A 304 -11.96 10.52 13.42
C VAL A 304 -12.59 9.69 14.55
N PRO A 305 -12.26 8.39 14.70
CA PRO A 305 -12.77 7.59 15.80
C PRO A 305 -12.28 8.09 17.17
N GLU A 306 -13.14 7.98 18.19
CA GLU A 306 -12.77 8.39 19.54
C GLU A 306 -11.57 7.60 20.09
N GLY A 307 -10.59 8.29 20.61
CA GLY A 307 -9.38 7.69 21.19
C GLY A 307 -8.33 7.22 20.17
N GLU A 308 -8.57 7.43 18.88
CA GLU A 308 -7.61 7.08 17.84
C GLU A 308 -6.40 8.02 17.89
N LYS A 309 -5.23 7.42 17.71
CA LYS A 309 -3.99 8.20 17.51
C LYS A 309 -3.93 8.65 16.06
N THR A 310 -3.66 9.93 15.86
CA THR A 310 -3.72 10.55 14.54
C THR A 310 -2.46 11.32 14.19
N THR A 311 -2.20 11.39 12.90
CA THR A 311 -1.19 12.25 12.28
C THR A 311 -1.91 13.31 11.46
N PHE A 312 -1.49 14.57 11.60
CA PHE A 312 -1.93 15.69 10.77
C PHE A 312 -0.86 16.02 9.76
N SER A 313 -1.21 16.10 8.49
CA SER A 313 -0.27 16.45 7.43
C SER A 313 -0.86 17.44 6.44
N PHE A 314 0.01 18.20 5.77
CA PHE A 314 -0.36 19.11 4.68
C PHE A 314 0.85 19.37 3.79
N ASP A 315 0.58 19.78 2.56
CA ASP A 315 1.59 20.27 1.64
C ASP A 315 1.66 21.80 1.71
N TRP A 316 2.86 22.33 1.79
CA TRP A 316 3.09 23.77 1.78
C TRP A 316 4.32 24.17 0.94
N CYS A 317 4.39 25.42 0.56
CA CYS A 317 5.51 25.95 -0.19
C CYS A 317 5.64 27.46 0.08
N PRO A 318 6.85 28.00 0.37
CA PRO A 318 7.06 29.44 0.43
C PRO A 318 6.98 30.06 -0.98
N MET A 319 6.57 31.31 -1.07
CA MET A 319 6.50 32.01 -2.35
C MET A 319 7.88 32.53 -2.79
N ARG A 320 8.13 32.51 -4.10
CA ARG A 320 9.26 33.19 -4.72
C ARG A 320 8.87 34.60 -5.14
N GLN A 321 9.73 35.57 -4.81
CA GLN A 321 9.57 36.97 -5.27
C GLN A 321 10.02 37.10 -6.73
N GLY A 322 9.58 38.15 -7.42
CA GLY A 322 10.05 38.44 -8.78
C GLY A 322 11.58 38.65 -8.90
N SER A 323 12.26 38.95 -7.81
CA SER A 323 13.74 38.99 -7.71
C SER A 323 14.39 37.62 -7.66
N GLY A 324 13.62 36.52 -7.57
CA GLY A 324 14.11 35.16 -7.34
C GLY A 324 14.32 34.80 -5.88
N LYS A 325 14.23 35.75 -4.93
CA LYS A 325 14.34 35.49 -3.51
C LYS A 325 13.14 34.72 -2.98
N ILE A 326 13.37 33.71 -2.15
CA ILE A 326 12.31 32.95 -1.48
C ILE A 326 11.88 33.71 -0.22
N ASP A 327 10.57 33.76 0.04
CA ASP A 327 10.03 34.37 1.25
C ASP A 327 10.44 33.55 2.50
N PRO A 328 10.85 34.22 3.59
CA PRO A 328 11.23 33.53 4.83
C PRO A 328 9.97 33.08 5.59
N VAL A 329 9.48 31.91 5.29
CA VAL A 329 8.26 31.33 5.88
C VAL A 329 8.63 30.40 7.02
N ASN A 330 8.09 30.67 8.22
CA ASN A 330 8.19 29.82 9.38
C ASN A 330 6.76 29.59 9.91
N LEU A 331 6.26 28.36 9.71
CA LEU A 331 4.89 28.01 10.07
C LEU A 331 4.83 27.36 11.46
N ILE A 332 3.71 27.59 12.13
CA ILE A 332 3.28 26.81 13.28
C ILE A 332 1.87 26.28 13.05
N VAL A 333 1.62 25.13 13.64
CA VAL A 333 0.30 24.52 13.73
C VAL A 333 -0.13 24.56 15.19
N ILE A 334 -1.34 25.07 15.45
CA ILE A 334 -1.95 25.08 16.78
C ILE A 334 -3.19 24.20 16.70
N VAL A 335 -3.23 23.13 17.48
CA VAL A 335 -4.38 22.24 17.57
C VAL A 335 -5.07 22.49 18.92
N GLN A 336 -6.34 22.82 18.87
CA GLN A 336 -7.14 23.13 20.06
C GLN A 336 -8.43 22.31 20.06
N ASN A 337 -8.70 21.64 21.19
CA ASN A 337 -9.99 21.02 21.48
C ASN A 337 -10.41 21.39 22.90
N GLY A 338 -11.44 22.22 23.02
CA GLY A 338 -11.87 22.79 24.29
C GLY A 338 -10.77 23.64 24.96
N SER A 339 -10.37 23.25 26.17
CA SER A 339 -9.26 23.87 26.90
C SER A 339 -7.88 23.28 26.55
N ASN A 340 -7.83 22.17 25.87
CA ASN A 340 -6.58 21.52 25.46
C ASN A 340 -6.05 22.21 24.21
N GLN A 341 -4.79 22.65 24.27
CA GLN A 341 -4.10 23.24 23.12
C GLN A 341 -2.66 22.75 23.07
N GLN A 342 -2.22 22.41 21.88
CA GLN A 342 -0.82 22.10 21.58
C GLN A 342 -0.36 22.92 20.38
N GLN A 343 0.92 23.24 20.36
CA GLN A 343 1.57 23.98 19.28
C GLN A 343 2.75 23.19 18.75
N PHE A 344 2.87 23.15 17.43
CA PHE A 344 3.92 22.44 16.71
C PHE A 344 4.61 23.40 15.75
N GLU A 345 5.93 23.44 15.78
CA GLU A 345 6.73 24.20 14.84
C GLU A 345 6.98 23.34 13.58
N ILE A 346 6.73 23.92 12.40
CA ILE A 346 7.03 23.25 11.14
C ILE A 346 8.49 23.52 10.78
N PRO A 347 9.28 22.49 10.48
CA PRO A 347 10.67 22.68 10.06
C PRO A 347 10.77 23.68 8.91
N THR A 348 11.68 24.62 9.02
CA THR A 348 11.95 25.59 7.96
C THR A 348 12.65 24.91 6.78
N HIS A 349 12.32 25.35 5.58
CA HIS A 349 12.99 24.89 4.39
C HIS A 349 13.97 25.97 3.89
N GLY A 350 15.25 25.64 3.85
CA GLY A 350 16.34 26.56 3.50
C GLY A 350 16.56 26.65 1.98
N TRP A 351 15.57 27.09 1.21
CA TRP A 351 15.74 27.29 -0.22
C TRP A 351 16.53 28.57 -0.53
N GLU A 352 17.46 28.46 -1.44
CA GLU A 352 18.22 29.59 -1.95
C GLU A 352 17.47 30.31 -3.10
N SER A 353 17.90 31.54 -3.38
CA SER A 353 17.39 32.30 -4.52
C SER A 353 17.57 31.53 -5.84
N GLY A 354 16.50 31.50 -6.64
CA GLY A 354 16.50 30.79 -7.94
C GLY A 354 16.15 29.30 -7.86
N HIS A 355 15.98 28.74 -6.64
CA HIS A 355 15.50 27.37 -6.48
C HIS A 355 14.10 27.20 -7.10
N LYS A 356 13.86 26.04 -7.75
CA LYS A 356 12.51 25.71 -8.23
C LYS A 356 11.60 25.45 -7.04
N LEU A 357 10.43 26.07 -7.03
CA LEU A 357 9.44 25.82 -5.98
C LEU A 357 8.90 24.39 -6.07
N GLU A 358 8.80 23.73 -4.93
CA GLU A 358 8.29 22.38 -4.79
C GLU A 358 7.42 22.30 -3.53
N TRP A 359 6.43 21.41 -3.56
CA TRP A 359 5.63 21.12 -2.39
C TRP A 359 6.46 20.40 -1.33
N ILE A 360 6.32 20.85 -0.08
CA ILE A 360 6.97 20.26 1.10
C ILE A 360 5.87 19.65 1.96
N LYS A 361 5.95 18.36 2.23
CA LYS A 361 5.03 17.72 3.18
C LYS A 361 5.43 18.08 4.61
N ALA A 362 4.51 18.66 5.36
CA ALA A 362 4.58 18.77 6.82
C ALA A 362 3.79 17.62 7.44
N GLU A 363 4.32 17.03 8.51
CA GLU A 363 3.68 15.92 9.21
C GLU A 363 3.87 16.10 10.73
N ILE A 364 2.78 15.94 11.48
CA ILE A 364 2.70 16.19 12.91
C ILE A 364 1.98 15.03 13.59
N ASP A 365 2.64 14.40 14.54
CA ASP A 365 2.00 13.45 15.44
C ASP A 365 1.09 14.21 16.43
N LEU A 366 -0.21 13.92 16.39
CA LEU A 366 -1.21 14.49 17.28
C LEU A 366 -1.46 13.65 18.53
N ALA A 367 -0.50 12.81 18.93
CA ALA A 367 -0.63 11.97 20.12
C ALA A 367 -1.03 12.79 21.34
N GLY A 368 -2.08 12.33 22.03
CA GLY A 368 -2.59 12.96 23.24
C GLY A 368 -3.61 14.12 23.03
N ILE A 369 -3.99 14.39 21.77
CA ILE A 369 -5.09 15.30 21.45
C ILE A 369 -6.26 14.48 20.87
N THR A 370 -7.44 14.66 21.46
CA THR A 370 -8.68 14.12 20.86
C THR A 370 -9.09 15.00 19.68
N ILE A 371 -9.25 14.40 18.52
CA ILE A 371 -9.72 15.09 17.32
C ILE A 371 -11.19 14.75 17.11
N ASP A 372 -12.02 15.76 17.08
CA ASP A 372 -13.46 15.69 16.86
C ASP A 372 -14.00 16.97 16.21
N LYS A 373 -15.31 17.07 16.03
CA LYS A 373 -15.98 18.25 15.43
C LYS A 373 -15.73 19.58 16.15
N ASN A 374 -15.27 19.56 17.42
CA ASN A 374 -14.97 20.77 18.18
C ASN A 374 -13.49 21.17 18.03
N THR A 375 -12.70 20.34 17.37
CA THR A 375 -11.28 20.60 17.15
C THR A 375 -11.10 21.75 16.16
N LYS A 376 -10.22 22.66 16.48
CA LYS A 376 -9.74 23.73 15.60
C LYS A 376 -8.24 23.54 15.34
N ILE A 377 -7.84 23.55 14.08
CA ILE A 377 -6.44 23.49 13.67
C ILE A 377 -6.08 24.77 12.95
N THR A 378 -5.17 25.54 13.55
CA THR A 378 -4.69 26.80 13.01
C THR A 378 -3.32 26.61 12.38
N ILE A 379 -3.17 27.04 11.13
CA ILE A 379 -1.87 27.11 10.42
C ILE A 379 -1.55 28.57 10.16
N LYS A 380 -0.43 29.06 10.69
CA LYS A 380 -0.01 30.46 10.53
C LYS A 380 1.50 30.63 10.67
N GLN A 381 1.98 31.85 10.44
CA GLN A 381 3.36 32.22 10.71
C GLN A 381 3.69 32.21 12.21
N THR A 382 4.90 31.79 12.56
CA THR A 382 5.42 31.81 13.93
C THR A 382 5.45 33.22 14.48
N GLN A 383 6.00 34.18 13.71
CA GLN A 383 5.95 35.63 14.07
C GLN A 383 4.65 36.20 13.55
N TRP A 384 3.69 36.38 14.41
CA TRP A 384 2.36 36.87 14.09
C TRP A 384 1.88 37.94 15.07
N PRO A 385 1.36 39.08 14.57
CA PRO A 385 1.48 39.58 13.20
C PRO A 385 2.83 40.26 12.97
N ALA A 386 3.32 40.22 11.73
CA ALA A 386 4.55 40.90 11.36
C ALA A 386 4.43 41.57 9.98
N LYS A 387 5.06 42.76 9.85
CA LYS A 387 5.06 43.54 8.60
C LYS A 387 6.15 43.07 7.64
N THR A 388 6.04 41.83 7.20
CA THR A 388 7.02 41.19 6.30
C THR A 388 6.34 40.41 5.18
N ALA A 389 7.01 40.26 4.06
CA ALA A 389 6.58 39.37 3.01
C ALA A 389 6.92 37.92 3.43
N ASN A 390 5.93 37.20 3.88
CA ASN A 390 6.03 35.80 4.31
C ASN A 390 4.87 35.03 3.66
N ARG A 391 4.86 35.01 2.34
CA ARG A 391 3.80 34.41 1.55
C ARG A 391 4.06 32.94 1.35
N TRP A 392 3.00 32.14 1.40
CA TRP A 392 3.08 30.69 1.29
C TRP A 392 1.83 30.10 0.66
N PHE A 393 1.94 28.86 0.22
CA PHE A 393 0.88 28.08 -0.38
C PHE A 393 0.54 26.87 0.49
N LEU A 394 -0.71 26.40 0.39
CA LEU A 394 -1.25 25.29 1.18
C LEU A 394 -2.13 24.39 0.32
N ASP A 395 -1.95 23.08 0.44
CA ASP A 395 -2.73 22.06 -0.23
C ASP A 395 -2.72 20.72 0.56
N ASN A 396 -3.53 19.76 0.12
CA ASN A 396 -3.50 18.33 0.54
C ASN A 396 -3.46 18.14 2.07
N ILE A 397 -4.41 18.73 2.77
CA ILE A 397 -4.49 18.61 4.23
C ILE A 397 -5.17 17.29 4.58
N LYS A 398 -4.58 16.54 5.52
CA LYS A 398 -5.12 15.24 5.96
C LYS A 398 -5.01 15.03 7.45
N ILE A 399 -5.96 14.26 7.99
CA ILE A 399 -5.84 13.58 9.28
C ILE A 399 -5.94 12.10 9.02
N THR A 400 -4.89 11.39 9.40
CA THR A 400 -4.73 9.96 9.15
C THR A 400 -4.54 9.21 10.45
N LYS A 401 -4.71 7.90 10.44
CA LYS A 401 -4.30 7.05 11.54
C LYS A 401 -2.78 7.16 11.71
N ALA A 402 -2.32 7.34 12.97
CA ALA A 402 -0.89 7.27 13.27
C ALA A 402 -0.41 5.81 13.16
N GLU A 403 0.81 5.64 12.66
CA GLU A 403 1.48 4.33 12.58
C GLU A 403 1.82 3.74 13.96
#